data_5d4b6c1dda5c1bc20a18ddecc1536c15
#
_entry.id   5d4b6c1dda5c1bc20a18ddecc1536c15
#
_cell.length_a   1.000
_cell.length_b   1.000
_cell.length_c   1.000
_cell.angle_alpha   90.00
_cell.angle_beta   90.00
_cell.angle_gamma   90.00
#
_symmetry.space_group_name_H-M   'P 1'
#
loop_
_entity.id
_entity.type
_entity.pdbx_description
1 polymer ?
#
loop_
_entity_poly.entity_id
_entity_poly.type
_entity_poly.pdbx_seq_one_letter_code
_entity_poly.pdbx_strand_id
1 'polypeptide(L)'
;MNDTFLPRLISWNTTYECNLFCDHCYINAVGVGEAPPDELNTDEAFRLIDDIASFSKPILILSGGEPLLRKDVYEIASYGNSKGLRIVMGTNGTLLTDEVVSKLKNAGVARVGISIDALSPSIHDHFRGLEGSHAAAIGGAKACKEGGLSFQVHTTITRDNYEEIPDMMDFVLDLGADAFHLFFLVPTGRAEDVIDVTPQQYEDMLVFLYEKSQDFPIELKAVCAPQFMRIAMQRGGEDDWQIKRFTKGCLAATAYCRIKPDGDVNPCPYLPIKVGNVRDTGFEEIWKESEVFKELRDPELLEGRCGSCRYNTICGGCRARAFAVNGSYLAEEPWCIYADRI
;
A
#
# COMPACT_ATOMS: atom_id res chain seq x y z
N MET A 1 -0.08 -29.78 6.52
CA MET A 1 -0.01 -28.51 7.23
C MET A 1 -1.09 -27.61 6.64
N ASN A 2 -2.22 -27.43 7.38
CA ASN A 2 -3.30 -26.55 6.91
C ASN A 2 -3.08 -25.14 7.46
N ASP A 3 -2.03 -24.46 7.04
CA ASP A 3 -1.96 -23.02 7.22
C ASP A 3 -2.82 -22.39 6.12
N THR A 4 -4.06 -22.14 6.48
CA THR A 4 -5.02 -21.52 5.56
C THR A 4 -4.64 -20.03 5.48
N PHE A 5 -3.90 -19.64 4.44
CA PHE A 5 -3.67 -18.23 4.15
C PHE A 5 -5.02 -17.52 3.95
N LEU A 6 -5.28 -16.51 4.74
CA LEU A 6 -6.46 -15.66 4.62
C LEU A 6 -6.05 -14.23 4.26
N PRO A 7 -6.78 -13.55 3.38
CA PRO A 7 -6.53 -12.15 3.12
C PRO A 7 -6.84 -11.33 4.37
N ARG A 8 -5.87 -10.56 4.84
CA ARG A 8 -6.01 -9.59 5.94
C ARG A 8 -6.22 -8.17 5.44
N LEU A 9 -5.70 -7.90 4.23
CA LEU A 9 -5.76 -6.61 3.56
C LEU A 9 -6.14 -6.86 2.11
N ILE A 10 -7.09 -6.12 1.59
CA ILE A 10 -7.41 -6.06 0.16
C ILE A 10 -7.42 -4.59 -0.23
N SER A 11 -6.58 -4.18 -1.19
CA SER A 11 -6.74 -2.87 -1.80
C SER A 11 -7.56 -3.01 -3.07
N TRP A 12 -8.66 -2.28 -3.12
CA TRP A 12 -9.45 -2.17 -4.33
C TRP A 12 -9.31 -0.76 -4.90
N ASN A 13 -8.72 -0.70 -6.09
CA ASN A 13 -8.73 0.53 -6.88
C ASN A 13 -10.14 0.67 -7.46
N THR A 14 -10.91 1.61 -6.94
CA THR A 14 -12.33 1.75 -7.27
C THR A 14 -12.57 2.48 -8.59
N THR A 15 -11.59 3.24 -9.08
CA THR A 15 -11.61 3.95 -10.36
C THR A 15 -10.21 4.18 -10.90
N TYR A 16 -10.08 4.35 -12.21
CA TYR A 16 -8.85 4.84 -12.87
C TYR A 16 -8.75 6.36 -12.85
N GLU A 17 -9.88 7.09 -12.65
CA GLU A 17 -9.86 8.55 -12.65
C GLU A 17 -9.07 9.14 -11.48
N CYS A 18 -8.28 10.18 -11.78
CA CYS A 18 -7.57 10.97 -10.79
C CYS A 18 -7.52 12.44 -11.20
N ASN A 19 -7.53 13.31 -10.22
CA ASN A 19 -7.31 14.74 -10.43
C ASN A 19 -5.82 15.14 -10.34
N LEU A 20 -4.91 14.16 -10.13
CA LEU A 20 -3.46 14.33 -10.11
C LEU A 20 -2.79 13.47 -11.19
N PHE A 21 -1.56 13.86 -11.57
CA PHE A 21 -0.75 13.13 -12.54
C PHE A 21 0.63 12.78 -11.99
N CYS A 22 0.65 11.98 -10.90
CA CYS A 22 1.88 11.67 -10.16
C CYS A 22 2.89 10.86 -10.98
N ASP A 23 4.19 11.17 -10.83
CA ASP A 23 5.29 10.48 -11.52
C ASP A 23 5.41 9.00 -11.13
N HIS A 24 5.03 8.65 -9.90
CA HIS A 24 5.10 7.28 -9.37
C HIS A 24 3.80 6.49 -9.46
N CYS A 25 2.84 6.90 -10.29
CA CYS A 25 1.53 6.26 -10.34
C CYS A 25 1.62 4.83 -10.90
N TYR A 26 1.33 3.86 -10.04
CA TYR A 26 1.40 2.42 -10.38
C TYR A 26 0.20 1.90 -11.18
N ILE A 27 -0.93 2.64 -11.20
CA ILE A 27 -2.14 2.23 -11.95
C ILE A 27 -2.25 2.91 -13.30
N ASN A 28 -1.36 3.86 -13.62
CA ASN A 28 -1.47 4.71 -14.80
C ASN A 28 -2.84 5.42 -14.85
N ALA A 29 -3.20 6.08 -13.72
CA ALA A 29 -4.45 6.81 -13.61
C ALA A 29 -4.64 7.80 -14.76
N VAL A 30 -5.90 7.97 -15.18
CA VAL A 30 -6.35 8.87 -16.25
C VAL A 30 -7.00 10.14 -15.70
N GLY A 31 -7.21 11.14 -16.54
CA GLY A 31 -7.88 12.37 -16.17
C GLY A 31 -9.34 12.16 -15.81
N VAL A 32 -9.94 13.17 -15.16
CA VAL A 32 -11.36 13.17 -14.78
C VAL A 32 -12.24 13.11 -16.03
N GLY A 33 -13.14 12.15 -16.08
CA GLY A 33 -14.02 11.90 -17.23
C GLY A 33 -13.42 11.01 -18.32
N GLU A 34 -12.21 10.46 -18.09
CA GLU A 34 -11.50 9.60 -19.04
C GLU A 34 -11.46 8.12 -18.61
N ALA A 35 -12.22 7.74 -17.58
CA ALA A 35 -12.26 6.36 -17.11
C ALA A 35 -12.67 5.39 -18.23
N PRO A 36 -12.00 4.24 -18.36
CA PRO A 36 -12.48 3.16 -19.20
C PRO A 36 -13.90 2.72 -18.80
N PRO A 37 -14.75 2.32 -19.76
CA PRO A 37 -16.15 1.98 -19.48
C PRO A 37 -16.34 0.64 -18.75
N ASP A 38 -15.28 -0.09 -18.52
CA ASP A 38 -15.27 -1.45 -17.94
C ASP A 38 -14.99 -1.47 -16.43
N GLU A 39 -15.00 -0.33 -15.75
CA GLU A 39 -14.93 -0.30 -14.28
C GLU A 39 -16.13 -1.04 -13.67
N LEU A 40 -15.92 -1.72 -12.52
CA LEU A 40 -17.00 -2.39 -11.80
C LEU A 40 -18.09 -1.37 -11.43
N ASN A 41 -19.33 -1.61 -11.84
CA ASN A 41 -20.46 -0.79 -11.45
C ASN A 41 -20.89 -1.06 -9.99
N THR A 42 -21.87 -0.31 -9.48
CA THR A 42 -22.31 -0.41 -8.08
C THR A 42 -22.81 -1.80 -7.70
N ASP A 43 -23.57 -2.47 -8.58
CA ASP A 43 -24.07 -3.83 -8.31
C ASP A 43 -22.93 -4.86 -8.30
N GLU A 44 -21.95 -4.71 -9.18
CA GLU A 44 -20.74 -5.54 -9.20
C GLU A 44 -19.87 -5.30 -7.96
N ALA A 45 -19.78 -4.04 -7.52
CA ALA A 45 -19.11 -3.66 -6.28
C ALA A 45 -19.74 -4.35 -5.06
N PHE A 46 -21.05 -4.38 -4.98
CA PHE A 46 -21.75 -5.06 -3.88
C PHE A 46 -21.56 -6.57 -3.91
N ARG A 47 -21.63 -7.21 -5.09
CA ARG A 47 -21.34 -8.63 -5.24
C ARG A 47 -19.90 -8.97 -4.81
N LEU A 48 -18.92 -8.14 -5.22
CA LEU A 48 -17.53 -8.30 -4.78
C LEU A 48 -17.40 -8.23 -3.25
N ILE A 49 -18.06 -7.26 -2.62
CA ILE A 49 -18.05 -7.11 -1.16
C ILE A 49 -18.69 -8.31 -0.48
N ASP A 50 -19.80 -8.82 -1.00
CA ASP A 50 -20.48 -10.02 -0.47
C ASP A 50 -19.57 -11.25 -0.57
N ASP A 51 -18.91 -11.44 -1.72
CA ASP A 51 -17.99 -12.56 -1.95
C ASP A 51 -16.78 -12.49 -0.99
N ILE A 52 -16.12 -11.33 -0.88
CA ILE A 52 -15.05 -11.13 0.09
C ILE A 52 -15.53 -11.41 1.53
N ALA A 53 -16.68 -10.84 1.90
CA ALA A 53 -17.20 -10.93 3.27
C ALA A 53 -17.69 -12.33 3.63
N SER A 54 -18.08 -13.16 2.66
CA SER A 54 -18.46 -14.56 2.89
C SER A 54 -17.24 -15.43 3.22
N PHE A 55 -16.09 -15.13 2.64
CA PHE A 55 -14.86 -15.90 2.80
C PHE A 55 -14.01 -15.44 3.99
N SER A 56 -13.85 -14.12 4.18
CA SER A 56 -12.99 -13.55 5.22
C SER A 56 -13.43 -12.13 5.60
N LYS A 57 -12.82 -11.57 6.67
CA LYS A 57 -13.09 -10.18 7.12
C LYS A 57 -11.81 -9.33 7.06
N PRO A 58 -11.24 -9.08 5.87
CA PRO A 58 -10.07 -8.24 5.73
C PRO A 58 -10.39 -6.76 5.99
N ILE A 59 -9.34 -5.97 6.17
CA ILE A 59 -9.43 -4.53 5.95
C ILE A 59 -9.56 -4.32 4.44
N LEU A 60 -10.66 -3.70 4.00
CA LEU A 60 -10.86 -3.32 2.61
C LEU A 60 -10.43 -1.86 2.43
N ILE A 61 -9.40 -1.65 1.63
CA ILE A 61 -8.82 -0.34 1.34
C ILE A 61 -9.45 0.15 0.03
N LEU A 62 -10.35 1.11 0.09
CA LEU A 62 -10.86 1.79 -1.09
C LEU A 62 -9.80 2.79 -1.55
N SER A 63 -9.30 2.61 -2.75
CA SER A 63 -8.28 3.44 -3.37
C SER A 63 -8.61 3.59 -4.86
N GLY A 64 -7.64 3.94 -5.70
CA GLY A 64 -7.88 4.04 -7.14
C GLY A 64 -6.86 4.95 -7.79
N GLY A 65 -7.31 5.71 -8.78
CA GLY A 65 -6.77 7.02 -9.05
C GLY A 65 -7.04 7.89 -7.83
N GLU A 66 -8.20 8.53 -7.81
CA GLU A 66 -8.71 9.19 -6.59
C GLU A 66 -10.11 8.66 -6.27
N PRO A 67 -10.29 7.88 -5.19
CA PRO A 67 -11.56 7.22 -4.90
C PRO A 67 -12.72 8.22 -4.66
N LEU A 68 -12.43 9.45 -4.22
CA LEU A 68 -13.44 10.49 -3.99
C LEU A 68 -14.07 11.03 -5.28
N LEU A 69 -13.51 10.71 -6.45
CA LEU A 69 -14.11 11.03 -7.75
C LEU A 69 -15.20 10.02 -8.13
N ARG A 70 -15.19 8.82 -7.56
CA ARG A 70 -16.20 7.80 -7.81
C ARG A 70 -17.51 8.17 -7.10
N LYS A 71 -18.62 8.31 -7.87
CA LYS A 71 -19.88 8.87 -7.38
C LYS A 71 -20.54 8.05 -6.27
N ASP A 72 -20.43 6.72 -6.32
CA ASP A 72 -21.05 5.77 -5.39
C ASP A 72 -20.09 5.31 -4.28
N VAL A 73 -18.92 5.95 -4.11
CA VAL A 73 -17.88 5.52 -3.15
C VAL A 73 -18.39 5.46 -1.70
N TYR A 74 -19.25 6.40 -1.29
CA TYR A 74 -19.84 6.41 0.05
C TYR A 74 -20.82 5.27 0.26
N GLU A 75 -21.60 4.94 -0.78
CA GLU A 75 -22.54 3.82 -0.75
C GLU A 75 -21.79 2.49 -0.66
N ILE A 76 -20.73 2.32 -1.46
CA ILE A 76 -19.82 1.18 -1.42
C ILE A 76 -19.19 1.03 -0.03
N ALA A 77 -18.69 2.13 0.56
CA ALA A 77 -18.11 2.10 1.90
C ALA A 77 -19.12 1.68 2.96
N SER A 78 -20.32 2.25 2.92
CA SER A 78 -21.43 1.93 3.82
C SER A 78 -21.85 0.45 3.70
N TYR A 79 -21.96 -0.05 2.47
CA TYR A 79 -22.30 -1.44 2.21
C TYR A 79 -21.25 -2.39 2.78
N GLY A 80 -19.95 -2.13 2.50
CA GLY A 80 -18.87 -2.94 3.05
C GLY A 80 -18.85 -2.96 4.58
N ASN A 81 -19.06 -1.80 5.21
CA ASN A 81 -19.17 -1.70 6.66
C ASN A 81 -20.35 -2.51 7.20
N SER A 82 -21.52 -2.48 6.54
CA SER A 82 -22.70 -3.28 6.91
C SER A 82 -22.47 -4.79 6.84
N LYS A 83 -21.53 -5.25 6.00
CA LYS A 83 -21.10 -6.66 5.89
C LYS A 83 -20.01 -7.04 6.91
N GLY A 84 -19.64 -6.11 7.79
CA GLY A 84 -18.66 -6.32 8.84
C GLY A 84 -17.20 -6.22 8.37
N LEU A 85 -16.95 -5.62 7.22
CA LEU A 85 -15.61 -5.27 6.76
C LEU A 85 -15.14 -3.97 7.43
N ARG A 86 -13.86 -3.89 7.78
CA ARG A 86 -13.24 -2.63 8.18
C ARG A 86 -12.87 -1.85 6.92
N ILE A 87 -13.60 -0.78 6.63
CA ILE A 87 -13.37 0.06 5.47
C ILE A 87 -12.37 1.16 5.82
N VAL A 88 -11.33 1.30 5.01
CA VAL A 88 -10.38 2.42 5.04
C VAL A 88 -10.21 2.98 3.63
N MET A 89 -9.70 4.19 3.51
CA MET A 89 -9.54 4.82 2.19
C MET A 89 -8.11 5.34 2.01
N GLY A 90 -7.53 5.13 0.82
CA GLY A 90 -6.29 5.77 0.39
C GLY A 90 -6.63 6.88 -0.61
N THR A 91 -6.28 8.12 -0.29
CA THR A 91 -6.59 9.32 -1.09
C THR A 91 -5.36 10.22 -1.23
N ASN A 92 -5.32 11.02 -2.28
CA ASN A 92 -4.32 12.07 -2.41
C ASN A 92 -4.56 13.26 -1.46
N GLY A 93 -5.73 13.32 -0.82
CA GLY A 93 -6.09 14.29 0.20
C GLY A 93 -6.62 15.62 -0.32
N THR A 94 -6.47 15.92 -1.62
CA THR A 94 -6.80 17.25 -2.18
C THR A 94 -8.30 17.55 -2.22
N LEU A 95 -9.14 16.52 -2.14
CA LEU A 95 -10.61 16.65 -2.17
C LEU A 95 -11.24 16.50 -0.78
N LEU A 96 -10.44 16.36 0.29
CA LEU A 96 -10.95 16.27 1.65
C LEU A 96 -11.36 17.65 2.16
N THR A 97 -12.65 17.84 2.36
CA THR A 97 -13.27 19.00 3.01
C THR A 97 -14.05 18.54 4.24
N ASP A 98 -14.48 19.43 5.11
CA ASP A 98 -15.31 19.10 6.28
C ASP A 98 -16.56 18.30 5.89
N GLU A 99 -17.19 18.66 4.76
CA GLU A 99 -18.34 17.96 4.24
C GLU A 99 -17.99 16.52 3.80
N VAL A 100 -16.88 16.35 3.08
CA VAL A 100 -16.39 15.04 2.62
C VAL A 100 -16.01 14.17 3.82
N VAL A 101 -15.30 14.73 4.80
CA VAL A 101 -14.95 14.04 6.05
C VAL A 101 -16.20 13.55 6.79
N SER A 102 -17.23 14.40 6.90
CA SER A 102 -18.50 14.02 7.50
C SER A 102 -19.18 12.86 6.75
N LYS A 103 -19.20 12.91 5.41
CA LYS A 103 -19.75 11.82 4.56
C LYS A 103 -19.00 10.51 4.74
N LEU A 104 -17.66 10.56 4.78
CA LEU A 104 -16.81 9.37 5.00
C LEU A 104 -17.09 8.72 6.36
N LYS A 105 -17.19 9.53 7.43
CA LYS A 105 -17.54 9.03 8.76
C LYS A 105 -18.93 8.38 8.78
N ASN A 106 -19.92 9.02 8.19
CA ASN A 106 -21.29 8.51 8.11
C ASN A 106 -21.37 7.20 7.28
N ALA A 107 -20.50 7.05 6.27
CA ALA A 107 -20.37 5.81 5.50
C ALA A 107 -19.58 4.71 6.24
N GLY A 108 -19.07 4.97 7.44
CA GLY A 108 -18.34 4.00 8.25
C GLY A 108 -16.86 3.80 7.86
N VAL A 109 -16.26 4.76 7.14
CA VAL A 109 -14.82 4.75 6.88
C VAL A 109 -14.07 4.96 8.20
N ALA A 110 -13.26 3.97 8.56
CA ALA A 110 -12.59 3.95 9.86
C ALA A 110 -11.31 4.80 9.90
N ARG A 111 -10.63 4.97 8.77
CA ARG A 111 -9.39 5.74 8.63
C ARG A 111 -9.16 6.14 7.19
N VAL A 112 -8.51 7.26 6.96
CA VAL A 112 -7.99 7.66 5.66
C VAL A 112 -6.46 7.71 5.65
N GLY A 113 -5.83 7.25 4.56
CA GLY A 113 -4.41 7.45 4.30
C GLY A 113 -4.25 8.61 3.32
N ILE A 114 -3.56 9.66 3.74
CA ILE A 114 -3.36 10.88 2.98
C ILE A 114 -1.93 10.93 2.47
N SER A 115 -1.77 11.20 1.19
CA SER A 115 -0.46 11.26 0.55
C SER A 115 0.19 12.64 0.77
N ILE A 116 1.31 12.68 1.51
CA ILE A 116 2.17 13.87 1.67
C ILE A 116 3.60 13.39 1.56
N ASP A 117 4.31 13.75 0.48
CA ASP A 117 5.62 13.15 0.19
C ASP A 117 6.82 13.98 0.63
N ALA A 118 6.64 15.27 0.89
CA ALA A 118 7.73 16.16 1.26
C ALA A 118 7.23 17.28 2.17
N LEU A 119 8.14 17.90 2.91
CA LEU A 119 7.91 19.18 3.60
C LEU A 119 7.89 20.33 2.61
N SER A 120 8.78 20.27 1.62
CA SER A 120 8.87 21.23 0.54
C SER A 120 7.66 21.14 -0.40
N PRO A 121 6.82 22.20 -0.51
CA PRO A 121 5.70 22.20 -1.45
C PRO A 121 6.15 21.94 -2.88
N SER A 122 7.30 22.47 -3.30
CA SER A 122 7.79 22.30 -4.67
C SER A 122 8.17 20.86 -4.99
N ILE A 123 8.75 20.11 -4.05
CA ILE A 123 9.07 18.69 -4.23
C ILE A 123 7.77 17.87 -4.31
N HIS A 124 6.84 18.10 -3.38
CA HIS A 124 5.57 17.37 -3.37
C HIS A 124 4.75 17.66 -4.63
N ASP A 125 4.54 18.93 -4.97
CA ASP A 125 3.71 19.33 -6.10
C ASP A 125 4.26 18.84 -7.44
N HIS A 126 5.60 18.88 -7.61
CA HIS A 126 6.27 18.31 -8.78
C HIS A 126 5.99 16.79 -8.88
N PHE A 127 6.24 16.05 -7.80
CA PHE A 127 6.07 14.60 -7.75
C PHE A 127 4.61 14.16 -7.94
N ARG A 128 3.64 15.00 -7.51
CA ARG A 128 2.20 14.77 -7.67
C ARG A 128 1.62 15.32 -8.97
N GLY A 129 2.39 16.12 -9.71
CA GLY A 129 2.02 16.69 -11.01
C GLY A 129 0.92 17.76 -10.93
N LEU A 130 0.77 18.45 -9.79
CA LEU A 130 -0.19 19.54 -9.61
C LEU A 130 0.31 20.57 -8.58
N GLU A 131 0.51 21.80 -9.02
CA GLU A 131 0.83 22.94 -8.14
C GLU A 131 -0.29 23.16 -7.11
N GLY A 132 0.07 23.34 -5.83
CA GLY A 132 -0.85 23.51 -4.72
C GLY A 132 -1.40 22.22 -4.14
N SER A 133 -1.05 21.06 -4.65
CA SER A 133 -1.49 19.75 -4.13
C SER A 133 -1.00 19.51 -2.69
N HIS A 134 0.20 20.00 -2.33
CA HIS A 134 0.75 19.93 -0.98
C HIS A 134 -0.15 20.68 0.03
N ALA A 135 -0.46 21.95 -0.25
CA ALA A 135 -1.31 22.74 0.61
C ALA A 135 -2.73 22.15 0.74
N ALA A 136 -3.28 21.61 -0.37
CA ALA A 136 -4.58 20.98 -0.38
C ALA A 136 -4.59 19.68 0.46
N ALA A 137 -3.57 18.83 0.35
CA ALA A 137 -3.45 17.58 1.14
C ALA A 137 -3.32 17.89 2.65
N ILE A 138 -2.54 18.92 3.03
CA ILE A 138 -2.45 19.39 4.43
C ILE A 138 -3.80 19.91 4.91
N GLY A 139 -4.52 20.67 4.06
CA GLY A 139 -5.89 21.11 4.35
C GLY A 139 -6.82 19.94 4.63
N GLY A 140 -6.75 18.90 3.81
CA GLY A 140 -7.50 17.65 4.00
C GLY A 140 -7.16 16.93 5.31
N ALA A 141 -5.88 16.87 5.68
CA ALA A 141 -5.46 16.29 6.95
C ALA A 141 -6.01 17.08 8.16
N LYS A 142 -6.00 18.43 8.09
CA LYS A 142 -6.60 19.28 9.12
C LYS A 142 -8.11 19.07 9.22
N ALA A 143 -8.82 19.00 8.10
CA ALA A 143 -10.26 18.69 8.10
C ALA A 143 -10.55 17.32 8.75
N CYS A 144 -9.72 16.30 8.50
CA CYS A 144 -9.84 15.01 9.19
C CYS A 144 -9.65 15.14 10.70
N LYS A 145 -8.61 15.86 11.16
CA LYS A 145 -8.35 16.10 12.57
C LYS A 145 -9.52 16.80 13.25
N GLU A 146 -10.00 17.91 12.67
CA GLU A 146 -11.10 18.72 13.19
C GLU A 146 -12.42 17.95 13.16
N GLY A 147 -12.68 17.20 12.09
CA GLY A 147 -13.84 16.33 11.94
C GLY A 147 -13.79 15.05 12.77
N GLY A 148 -12.66 14.74 13.43
CA GLY A 148 -12.46 13.51 14.21
C GLY A 148 -12.52 12.24 13.37
N LEU A 149 -12.02 12.27 12.13
CA LEU A 149 -11.77 11.10 11.31
C LEU A 149 -10.30 10.70 11.44
N SER A 150 -10.05 9.47 11.90
CA SER A 150 -8.68 8.94 11.99
C SER A 150 -7.97 9.04 10.64
N PHE A 151 -6.72 9.52 10.64
CA PHE A 151 -5.92 9.58 9.42
C PHE A 151 -4.47 9.18 9.65
N GLN A 152 -3.83 8.76 8.59
CA GLN A 152 -2.40 8.46 8.52
C GLN A 152 -1.77 9.17 7.33
N VAL A 153 -0.49 9.49 7.45
CA VAL A 153 0.27 10.07 6.34
C VAL A 153 1.01 8.95 5.60
N HIS A 154 0.95 9.03 4.28
CA HIS A 154 1.69 8.18 3.36
C HIS A 154 2.73 9.02 2.62
N THR A 155 3.99 8.62 2.71
CA THR A 155 5.10 9.25 2.01
C THR A 155 5.83 8.23 1.17
N THR A 156 5.96 8.46 -0.12
CA THR A 156 6.83 7.65 -0.98
C THR A 156 8.23 8.23 -0.96
N ILE A 157 9.19 7.42 -0.51
CA ILE A 157 10.60 7.82 -0.43
C ILE A 157 11.21 7.73 -1.82
N THR A 158 11.86 8.82 -2.23
CA THR A 158 12.66 8.95 -3.44
C THR A 158 13.97 9.65 -3.09
N ARG A 159 14.86 9.80 -4.07
CA ARG A 159 16.10 10.56 -3.85
C ARG A 159 15.84 12.02 -3.49
N ASP A 160 14.76 12.61 -3.97
CA ASP A 160 14.50 14.05 -3.83
C ASP A 160 13.97 14.44 -2.44
N ASN A 161 13.34 13.50 -1.72
CA ASN A 161 12.80 13.74 -0.37
C ASN A 161 13.50 12.93 0.73
N TYR A 162 14.52 12.14 0.39
CA TYR A 162 15.21 11.24 1.34
C TYR A 162 15.72 11.98 2.58
N GLU A 163 16.34 13.13 2.39
CA GLU A 163 16.92 13.93 3.48
C GLU A 163 15.84 14.63 4.35
N GLU A 164 14.62 14.78 3.83
CA GLU A 164 13.51 15.39 4.59
C GLU A 164 12.80 14.40 5.54
N ILE A 165 13.03 13.08 5.38
CA ILE A 165 12.28 12.04 6.14
C ILE A 165 12.39 12.20 7.66
N PRO A 166 13.55 12.52 8.27
CA PRO A 166 13.62 12.76 9.71
C PRO A 166 12.72 13.91 10.17
N ASP A 167 12.73 15.02 9.46
CA ASP A 167 11.91 16.21 9.80
C ASP A 167 10.43 15.96 9.47
N MET A 168 10.11 15.14 8.46
CA MET A 168 8.75 14.69 8.18
C MET A 168 8.13 13.92 9.34
N MET A 169 8.91 13.23 10.16
CA MET A 169 8.39 12.52 11.34
C MET A 169 7.81 13.49 12.36
N ASP A 170 8.51 14.58 12.64
CA ASP A 170 8.03 15.64 13.55
C ASP A 170 6.82 16.35 12.96
N PHE A 171 6.86 16.67 11.67
CA PHE A 171 5.74 17.31 10.97
C PHE A 171 4.46 16.45 11.03
N VAL A 172 4.55 15.15 10.86
CA VAL A 172 3.41 14.23 10.89
C VAL A 172 2.79 14.16 12.29
N LEU A 173 3.63 14.22 13.35
CA LEU A 173 3.15 14.32 14.74
C LEU A 173 2.41 15.62 14.99
N ASP A 174 2.97 16.76 14.57
CA ASP A 174 2.36 18.09 14.73
C ASP A 174 1.03 18.19 13.97
N LEU A 175 0.96 17.57 12.79
CA LEU A 175 -0.27 17.48 12.01
C LEU A 175 -1.37 16.68 12.75
N GLY A 176 -0.96 15.80 13.66
CA GLY A 176 -1.85 14.98 14.49
C GLY A 176 -2.32 13.71 13.82
N ALA A 177 -1.50 13.11 12.97
CA ALA A 177 -1.76 11.82 12.37
C ALA A 177 -1.69 10.68 13.40
N ASP A 178 -2.44 9.60 13.17
CA ASP A 178 -2.44 8.40 14.01
C ASP A 178 -1.37 7.37 13.58
N ALA A 179 -0.83 7.52 12.36
CA ALA A 179 0.22 6.66 11.84
C ALA A 179 1.01 7.35 10.72
N PHE A 180 2.26 6.92 10.53
CA PHE A 180 3.13 7.35 9.45
C PHE A 180 3.64 6.13 8.67
N HIS A 181 3.27 6.02 7.41
CA HIS A 181 3.65 4.94 6.53
C HIS A 181 4.59 5.43 5.43
N LEU A 182 5.79 4.91 5.42
CA LEU A 182 6.84 5.22 4.46
C LEU A 182 6.90 4.13 3.40
N PHE A 183 6.56 4.48 2.17
CA PHE A 183 6.57 3.60 1.02
C PHE A 183 7.91 3.68 0.31
N PHE A 184 8.60 2.57 0.22
CA PHE A 184 9.79 2.47 -0.59
C PHE A 184 9.40 2.21 -2.03
N LEU A 185 9.89 3.02 -2.95
CA LEU A 185 9.52 3.00 -4.35
C LEU A 185 9.67 1.60 -4.97
N VAL A 186 8.71 1.22 -5.78
CA VAL A 186 8.79 0.05 -6.65
C VAL A 186 8.65 0.55 -8.09
N PRO A 187 9.62 0.32 -8.97
CA PRO A 187 9.61 0.83 -10.34
C PRO A 187 8.58 0.06 -11.18
N THR A 188 7.33 0.55 -11.16
CA THR A 188 6.20 -0.01 -11.91
C THR A 188 5.24 1.11 -12.33
N GLY A 189 4.60 0.97 -13.49
CA GLY A 189 3.80 2.03 -14.08
C GLY A 189 4.65 3.25 -14.40
N ARG A 190 4.17 4.47 -14.10
CA ARG A 190 4.98 5.70 -14.32
C ARG A 190 6.22 5.80 -13.44
N ALA A 191 6.31 5.00 -12.36
CA ALA A 191 7.48 5.00 -11.48
C ALA A 191 8.75 4.39 -12.10
N GLU A 192 8.69 3.81 -13.30
CA GLU A 192 9.86 3.22 -13.99
C GLU A 192 10.95 4.25 -14.26
N ASP A 193 10.59 5.52 -14.47
CA ASP A 193 11.49 6.63 -14.75
C ASP A 193 11.86 7.46 -13.51
N VAL A 194 11.29 7.16 -12.33
CA VAL A 194 11.56 7.90 -11.08
C VAL A 194 12.92 7.50 -10.52
N ILE A 195 13.73 8.49 -10.15
CA ILE A 195 15.02 8.23 -9.53
C ILE A 195 14.82 7.82 -8.06
N ASP A 196 15.10 6.56 -7.81
CA ASP A 196 15.00 5.96 -6.47
C ASP A 196 16.28 6.22 -5.64
N VAL A 197 16.18 5.92 -4.37
CA VAL A 197 17.32 5.86 -3.45
C VAL A 197 18.27 4.73 -3.84
N THR A 198 19.55 4.87 -3.51
CA THR A 198 20.53 3.79 -3.70
C THR A 198 20.25 2.62 -2.75
N PRO A 199 20.71 1.39 -3.06
CA PRO A 199 20.59 0.24 -2.14
C PRO A 199 21.17 0.51 -0.75
N GLN A 200 22.24 1.32 -0.63
CA GLN A 200 22.80 1.70 0.66
C GLN A 200 21.86 2.65 1.41
N GLN A 201 21.36 3.71 0.76
CA GLN A 201 20.39 4.62 1.36
C GLN A 201 19.10 3.88 1.77
N TYR A 202 18.68 2.89 0.99
CA TYR A 202 17.55 2.03 1.32
C TYR A 202 17.79 1.29 2.65
N GLU A 203 18.96 0.65 2.81
CA GLU A 203 19.33 -0.04 4.04
C GLU A 203 19.45 0.91 5.23
N ASP A 204 20.12 2.06 5.03
CA ASP A 204 20.33 3.06 6.08
C ASP A 204 19.00 3.63 6.59
N MET A 205 18.06 3.91 5.67
CA MET A 205 16.73 4.35 6.05
C MET A 205 15.95 3.29 6.82
N LEU A 206 16.04 2.02 6.45
CA LEU A 206 15.37 0.95 7.18
C LEU A 206 15.93 0.77 8.58
N VAL A 207 17.26 0.91 8.75
CA VAL A 207 17.90 0.90 10.06
C VAL A 207 17.42 2.08 10.90
N PHE A 208 17.42 3.28 10.33
CA PHE A 208 16.89 4.48 10.98
C PHE A 208 15.44 4.32 11.43
N LEU A 209 14.58 3.81 10.55
CA LEU A 209 13.16 3.58 10.87
C LEU A 209 12.98 2.51 11.94
N TYR A 210 13.80 1.47 11.95
CA TYR A 210 13.76 0.48 13.01
C TYR A 210 14.11 1.09 14.37
N GLU A 211 15.18 1.87 14.45
CA GLU A 211 15.60 2.55 15.69
C GLU A 211 14.50 3.52 16.17
N LYS A 212 13.97 4.33 15.28
CA LYS A 212 12.87 5.26 15.59
C LYS A 212 11.60 4.57 16.02
N SER A 213 11.26 3.43 15.43
CA SER A 213 10.02 2.70 15.74
C SER A 213 9.93 2.17 17.16
N GLN A 214 11.06 2.15 17.91
CA GLN A 214 11.07 1.67 19.29
C GLN A 214 10.37 2.63 20.26
N ASP A 215 10.39 3.93 19.98
CA ASP A 215 9.88 4.97 20.87
C ASP A 215 8.99 6.03 20.17
N PHE A 216 8.75 5.86 18.86
CA PHE A 216 7.90 6.78 18.10
C PHE A 216 6.44 6.69 18.60
N PRO A 217 5.79 7.83 18.94
CA PRO A 217 4.54 7.83 19.69
C PRO A 217 3.32 7.33 18.88
N ILE A 218 3.43 7.23 17.55
CA ILE A 218 2.38 6.72 16.66
C ILE A 218 2.91 5.54 15.85
N GLU A 219 2.03 4.82 15.15
CA GLU A 219 2.43 3.71 14.28
C GLU A 219 3.36 4.21 13.16
N LEU A 220 4.60 3.72 13.15
CA LEU A 220 5.59 3.94 12.10
C LEU A 220 5.76 2.64 11.30
N LYS A 221 5.65 2.71 9.97
CA LYS A 221 5.67 1.52 9.13
C LYS A 221 6.46 1.72 7.84
N ALA A 222 7.42 0.83 7.60
CA ALA A 222 8.06 0.67 6.31
C ALA A 222 7.17 -0.22 5.41
N VAL A 223 6.77 0.30 4.25
CA VAL A 223 5.90 -0.39 3.28
C VAL A 223 6.71 -0.66 2.01
N CYS A 224 6.46 -1.78 1.35
CA CYS A 224 7.25 -2.27 0.21
C CYS A 224 8.73 -2.52 0.53
N ALA A 225 9.02 -2.74 1.82
CA ALA A 225 10.36 -2.92 2.37
C ALA A 225 10.44 -4.17 3.27
N PRO A 226 10.29 -5.38 2.72
CA PRO A 226 10.34 -6.63 3.51
C PRO A 226 11.64 -6.81 4.31
N GLN A 227 12.73 -6.19 3.86
CA GLN A 227 14.04 -6.20 4.54
C GLN A 227 13.98 -5.62 5.95
N PHE A 228 12.96 -4.79 6.25
CA PHE A 228 12.71 -4.30 7.60
C PHE A 228 12.58 -5.44 8.62
N MET A 229 11.92 -6.56 8.25
CA MET A 229 11.80 -7.73 9.11
C MET A 229 13.14 -8.40 9.37
N ARG A 230 14.04 -8.43 8.38
CA ARG A 230 15.43 -8.91 8.60
C ARG A 230 16.18 -8.03 9.59
N ILE A 231 16.06 -6.69 9.44
CA ILE A 231 16.73 -5.74 10.35
C ILE A 231 16.18 -5.89 11.78
N ALA A 232 14.86 -6.01 11.94
CA ALA A 232 14.23 -6.25 13.24
C ALA A 232 14.75 -7.55 13.88
N MET A 233 14.86 -8.64 13.12
CA MET A 233 15.42 -9.90 13.61
C MET A 233 16.90 -9.78 13.99
N GLN A 234 17.69 -9.05 13.21
CA GLN A 234 19.12 -8.85 13.47
C GLN A 234 19.38 -8.02 14.71
N ARG A 235 18.53 -7.06 15.03
CA ARG A 235 18.72 -6.09 16.13
C ARG A 235 17.96 -6.46 17.40
N GLY A 236 16.75 -6.98 17.28
CA GLY A 236 15.88 -7.31 18.42
C GLY A 236 15.68 -8.80 18.65
N GLY A 237 16.05 -9.66 17.67
CA GLY A 237 15.86 -11.10 17.76
C GLY A 237 14.39 -11.53 17.62
N GLU A 238 14.11 -12.79 18.00
CA GLU A 238 12.75 -13.37 17.92
C GLU A 238 11.76 -12.71 18.89
N ASP A 239 12.26 -12.08 19.94
CA ASP A 239 11.44 -11.40 20.94
C ASP A 239 11.04 -9.97 20.55
N ASP A 240 11.58 -9.44 19.46
CA ASP A 240 11.24 -8.12 18.96
C ASP A 240 9.72 -8.03 18.70
N TRP A 241 9.11 -6.93 19.15
CA TRP A 241 7.67 -6.73 19.00
C TRP A 241 7.22 -6.62 17.54
N GLN A 242 8.11 -6.16 16.64
CA GLN A 242 7.86 -6.11 15.19
C GLN A 242 7.73 -7.53 14.63
N ILE A 243 8.62 -8.43 15.03
CA ILE A 243 8.59 -9.84 14.62
C ILE A 243 7.30 -10.52 15.12
N LYS A 244 6.91 -10.25 16.37
CA LYS A 244 5.67 -10.78 16.95
C LYS A 244 4.39 -10.23 16.29
N ARG A 245 4.42 -8.97 15.87
CA ARG A 245 3.29 -8.31 15.23
C ARG A 245 3.16 -8.64 13.73
N PHE A 246 4.27 -8.65 13.02
CA PHE A 246 4.34 -8.87 11.58
C PHE A 246 5.05 -10.18 11.29
N THR A 247 4.33 -11.22 11.02
CA THR A 247 4.89 -12.57 10.82
C THR A 247 5.68 -12.72 9.51
N LYS A 248 5.54 -11.79 8.56
CA LYS A 248 6.22 -11.81 7.25
C LYS A 248 6.39 -10.40 6.69
N GLY A 249 7.50 -10.16 5.98
CA GLY A 249 7.80 -8.87 5.36
C GLY A 249 6.97 -8.60 4.11
N CYS A 250 7.05 -9.46 3.10
CA CYS A 250 6.22 -9.34 1.91
C CYS A 250 4.87 -10.03 2.12
N LEU A 251 3.78 -9.27 2.02
CA LEU A 251 2.42 -9.77 2.23
C LEU A 251 1.71 -10.17 0.92
N ALA A 252 2.33 -9.96 -0.24
CA ALA A 252 1.76 -10.32 -1.54
C ALA A 252 1.30 -11.78 -1.54
N ALA A 253 0.04 -12.02 -1.90
CA ALA A 253 -0.61 -13.34 -1.92
C ALA A 253 -0.71 -14.08 -0.58
N THR A 254 0.05 -13.70 0.45
CA THR A 254 0.02 -14.37 1.77
C THR A 254 -1.03 -13.78 2.70
N ALA A 255 -1.20 -12.46 2.69
CA ALA A 255 -2.18 -11.73 3.49
C ALA A 255 -2.74 -10.50 2.75
N TYR A 256 -2.27 -10.21 1.55
CA TYR A 256 -2.60 -9.03 0.79
C TYR A 256 -2.77 -9.35 -0.71
N CYS A 257 -3.74 -8.71 -1.34
CA CYS A 257 -3.88 -8.62 -2.79
C CYS A 257 -4.48 -7.27 -3.20
N ARG A 258 -4.48 -7.03 -4.50
CA ARG A 258 -5.09 -5.87 -5.13
C ARG A 258 -6.21 -6.32 -6.07
N ILE A 259 -7.30 -5.54 -6.11
CA ILE A 259 -8.34 -5.63 -7.12
C ILE A 259 -8.32 -4.32 -7.92
N LYS A 260 -8.27 -4.42 -9.24
CA LYS A 260 -8.28 -3.28 -10.16
C LYS A 260 -9.71 -2.77 -10.39
N PRO A 261 -9.89 -1.57 -10.97
CA PRO A 261 -11.24 -1.05 -11.26
C PRO A 261 -12.06 -1.96 -12.18
N ASP A 262 -11.43 -2.66 -13.12
CA ASP A 262 -12.01 -3.62 -14.05
C ASP A 262 -12.26 -5.02 -13.46
N GLY A 263 -11.98 -5.21 -12.17
CA GLY A 263 -12.16 -6.49 -11.47
C GLY A 263 -10.99 -7.46 -11.56
N ASP A 264 -9.90 -7.12 -12.25
CA ASP A 264 -8.72 -7.96 -12.26
C ASP A 264 -8.06 -8.02 -10.88
N VAL A 265 -7.64 -9.22 -10.47
CA VAL A 265 -6.92 -9.45 -9.21
C VAL A 265 -5.43 -9.58 -9.48
N ASN A 266 -4.62 -8.89 -8.66
CA ASN A 266 -3.16 -8.96 -8.67
C ASN A 266 -2.62 -9.32 -7.27
N PRO A 267 -1.42 -9.91 -7.15
CA PRO A 267 -0.82 -10.26 -5.85
C PRO A 267 -0.57 -9.07 -4.94
N CYS A 268 -0.24 -7.91 -5.50
CA CYS A 268 -0.11 -6.63 -4.81
C CYS A 268 -0.25 -5.47 -5.81
N PRO A 269 -0.34 -4.20 -5.36
CA PRO A 269 -0.46 -3.04 -6.23
C PRO A 269 0.65 -2.91 -7.28
N TYR A 270 1.86 -3.30 -6.92
CA TYR A 270 3.07 -3.09 -7.70
C TYR A 270 3.52 -4.32 -8.51
N LEU A 271 2.81 -5.46 -8.39
CA LEU A 271 3.09 -6.67 -9.18
C LEU A 271 1.98 -6.86 -10.23
N PRO A 272 2.19 -6.43 -11.48
CA PRO A 272 1.14 -6.32 -12.49
C PRO A 272 0.81 -7.67 -13.16
N ILE A 273 0.71 -8.73 -12.38
CA ILE A 273 0.35 -10.07 -12.85
C ILE A 273 -1.11 -10.32 -12.54
N LYS A 274 -1.93 -10.47 -13.58
CA LYS A 274 -3.33 -10.86 -13.45
C LYS A 274 -3.42 -12.32 -13.02
N VAL A 275 -4.12 -12.59 -11.92
CA VAL A 275 -4.33 -13.94 -11.37
C VAL A 275 -5.78 -14.42 -11.47
N GLY A 276 -6.68 -13.57 -11.91
CA GLY A 276 -8.10 -13.82 -12.13
C GLY A 276 -8.86 -12.52 -12.32
N ASN A 277 -10.17 -12.62 -12.57
CA ASN A 277 -11.08 -11.47 -12.60
C ASN A 277 -12.34 -11.83 -11.80
N VAL A 278 -12.78 -10.92 -10.93
CA VAL A 278 -13.93 -11.16 -10.03
C VAL A 278 -15.29 -11.24 -10.75
N ARG A 279 -15.35 -10.89 -12.04
CA ARG A 279 -16.54 -11.13 -12.88
C ARG A 279 -16.64 -12.56 -13.36
N ASP A 280 -15.50 -13.22 -13.55
CA ASP A 280 -15.41 -14.56 -14.15
C ASP A 280 -15.38 -15.66 -13.08
N THR A 281 -14.73 -15.38 -11.95
CA THR A 281 -14.44 -16.35 -10.89
C THR A 281 -14.58 -15.68 -9.54
N GLY A 282 -15.19 -16.35 -8.54
CA GLY A 282 -15.34 -15.85 -7.19
C GLY A 282 -13.99 -15.54 -6.53
N PHE A 283 -13.97 -14.51 -5.69
CA PHE A 283 -12.74 -14.05 -5.04
C PHE A 283 -12.05 -15.15 -4.19
N GLU A 284 -12.85 -15.95 -3.47
CA GLU A 284 -12.32 -17.07 -2.67
C GLU A 284 -11.56 -18.09 -3.52
N GLU A 285 -12.11 -18.43 -4.69
CA GLU A 285 -11.48 -19.39 -5.63
C GLU A 285 -10.19 -18.80 -6.20
N ILE A 286 -10.18 -17.53 -6.63
CA ILE A 286 -8.97 -16.83 -7.09
C ILE A 286 -7.91 -16.87 -5.99
N TRP A 287 -8.28 -16.56 -4.75
CA TRP A 287 -7.36 -16.52 -3.62
C TRP A 287 -6.74 -17.88 -3.31
N LYS A 288 -7.53 -18.94 -3.39
CA LYS A 288 -7.09 -20.31 -3.04
C LYS A 288 -6.36 -21.02 -4.16
N GLU A 289 -6.84 -20.86 -5.40
CA GLU A 289 -6.43 -21.74 -6.50
C GLU A 289 -5.42 -21.13 -7.46
N SER A 290 -5.18 -19.81 -7.42
CA SER A 290 -4.17 -19.18 -8.29
C SER A 290 -2.79 -19.77 -8.06
N GLU A 291 -2.17 -20.28 -9.12
CA GLU A 291 -0.81 -20.84 -9.08
C GLU A 291 0.22 -19.78 -8.66
N VAL A 292 0.11 -18.54 -9.16
CA VAL A 292 0.98 -17.43 -8.77
C VAL A 292 0.87 -17.15 -7.27
N PHE A 293 -0.34 -17.27 -6.68
CA PHE A 293 -0.50 -17.09 -5.23
C PHE A 293 0.13 -18.26 -4.47
N LYS A 294 0.01 -19.49 -4.96
CA LYS A 294 0.65 -20.67 -4.35
C LYS A 294 2.17 -20.54 -4.38
N GLU A 295 2.74 -20.12 -5.51
CA GLU A 295 4.18 -19.90 -5.65
C GLU A 295 4.70 -18.77 -4.72
N LEU A 296 3.99 -17.66 -4.61
CA LEU A 296 4.37 -16.55 -3.70
C LEU A 296 4.27 -16.91 -2.20
N ARG A 297 3.52 -17.95 -1.86
CA ARG A 297 3.39 -18.48 -0.49
C ARG A 297 4.51 -19.42 -0.10
N ASP A 298 5.20 -19.96 -1.09
CA ASP A 298 6.28 -20.93 -0.89
C ASP A 298 7.66 -20.27 -0.95
N PRO A 299 8.33 -20.06 0.20
CA PRO A 299 9.66 -19.47 0.22
C PRO A 299 10.75 -20.36 -0.37
N GLU A 300 10.50 -21.68 -0.55
CA GLU A 300 11.47 -22.60 -1.15
C GLU A 300 11.63 -22.37 -2.66
N LEU A 301 10.64 -21.72 -3.30
CA LEU A 301 10.71 -21.38 -4.72
C LEU A 301 11.49 -20.09 -4.99
N LEU A 302 11.91 -19.36 -3.96
CA LEU A 302 12.71 -18.14 -4.15
C LEU A 302 14.09 -18.48 -4.73
N GLU A 303 14.53 -17.65 -5.65
CA GLU A 303 15.79 -17.82 -6.38
C GLU A 303 16.91 -16.88 -5.87
N GLY A 304 18.13 -17.14 -6.32
CA GLY A 304 19.30 -16.33 -6.05
C GLY A 304 19.57 -16.17 -4.54
N ARG A 305 20.02 -14.98 -4.16
CA ARG A 305 20.34 -14.67 -2.75
C ARG A 305 19.13 -14.78 -1.82
N CYS A 306 17.92 -14.51 -2.31
CA CYS A 306 16.72 -14.66 -1.50
C CYS A 306 16.42 -16.12 -1.18
N GLY A 307 16.63 -17.05 -2.12
CA GLY A 307 16.39 -18.48 -1.93
C GLY A 307 17.32 -19.11 -0.89
N SER A 308 18.59 -18.73 -0.89
CA SER A 308 19.59 -19.24 0.08
C SER A 308 19.66 -18.44 1.40
N CYS A 309 18.89 -17.36 1.54
CA CYS A 309 18.96 -16.46 2.69
C CYS A 309 18.29 -17.06 3.93
N ARG A 310 18.96 -17.02 5.09
CA ARG A 310 18.39 -17.47 6.38
C ARG A 310 17.13 -16.71 6.80
N TYR A 311 16.85 -15.55 6.20
CA TYR A 311 15.68 -14.72 6.46
C TYR A 311 14.58 -14.87 5.41
N ASN A 312 14.68 -15.82 4.49
CA ASN A 312 13.73 -15.97 3.37
C ASN A 312 12.27 -16.14 3.83
N THR A 313 12.02 -16.80 4.95
CA THR A 313 10.68 -17.03 5.50
C THR A 313 10.05 -15.78 6.12
N ILE A 314 10.86 -14.92 6.76
CA ILE A 314 10.36 -13.70 7.43
C ILE A 314 10.45 -12.46 6.56
N CYS A 315 11.47 -12.35 5.70
CA CYS A 315 11.71 -11.23 4.79
C CYS A 315 11.12 -11.53 3.40
N GLY A 316 11.71 -12.47 2.69
CA GLY A 316 11.34 -12.88 1.34
C GLY A 316 11.63 -11.84 0.24
N GLY A 317 12.15 -10.65 0.56
CA GLY A 317 12.36 -9.55 -0.38
C GLY A 317 11.06 -9.00 -1.01
N CYS A 318 11.10 -7.84 -1.66
CA CYS A 318 9.95 -7.30 -2.38
C CYS A 318 9.77 -8.02 -3.72
N ARG A 319 8.72 -8.84 -3.83
CA ARG A 319 8.46 -9.66 -5.04
C ARG A 319 8.11 -8.82 -6.26
N ALA A 320 7.49 -7.64 -6.02
CA ALA A 320 7.20 -6.70 -7.10
C ALA A 320 8.47 -6.02 -7.63
N ARG A 321 9.42 -5.62 -6.74
CA ARG A 321 10.68 -5.05 -7.17
C ARG A 321 11.57 -6.10 -7.85
N ALA A 322 11.58 -7.34 -7.35
CA ALA A 322 12.26 -8.45 -8.01
C ALA A 322 11.72 -8.64 -9.44
N PHE A 323 10.40 -8.62 -9.62
CA PHE A 323 9.77 -8.72 -10.93
C PHE A 323 10.12 -7.54 -11.85
N ALA A 324 10.01 -6.32 -11.35
CA ALA A 324 10.24 -5.12 -12.14
C ALA A 324 11.68 -5.05 -12.71
N VAL A 325 12.67 -5.52 -11.94
CA VAL A 325 14.09 -5.45 -12.33
C VAL A 325 14.55 -6.71 -13.07
N ASN A 326 14.11 -7.89 -12.63
CA ASN A 326 14.63 -9.17 -13.12
C ASN A 326 13.63 -9.95 -14.01
N GLY A 327 12.38 -9.47 -14.16
CA GLY A 327 11.34 -10.14 -14.93
C GLY A 327 10.72 -11.38 -14.26
N SER A 328 11.17 -11.74 -13.03
CA SER A 328 10.63 -12.84 -12.23
C SER A 328 10.34 -12.39 -10.81
N TYR A 329 9.13 -12.69 -10.31
CA TYR A 329 8.77 -12.42 -8.92
C TYR A 329 9.41 -13.41 -7.94
N LEU A 330 10.00 -14.49 -8.40
CA LEU A 330 10.78 -15.45 -7.60
C LEU A 330 12.25 -15.05 -7.51
N ALA A 331 12.74 -14.18 -8.40
CA ALA A 331 14.13 -13.72 -8.43
C ALA A 331 14.54 -13.01 -7.13
N GLU A 332 15.83 -12.81 -6.94
CA GLU A 332 16.37 -12.08 -5.80
C GLU A 332 15.94 -10.60 -5.78
N GLU A 333 15.84 -10.05 -4.58
CA GLU A 333 15.54 -8.63 -4.35
C GLU A 333 16.76 -7.76 -4.73
N PRO A 334 16.64 -6.87 -5.73
CA PRO A 334 17.79 -6.12 -6.26
C PRO A 334 18.36 -5.07 -5.31
N TRP A 335 17.55 -4.48 -4.41
CA TRP A 335 18.01 -3.45 -3.45
C TRP A 335 18.61 -4.03 -2.16
N CYS A 336 18.58 -5.34 -1.97
CA CYS A 336 19.13 -5.95 -0.77
C CYS A 336 20.67 -5.98 -0.84
N ILE A 337 21.33 -5.27 0.09
CA ILE A 337 22.80 -5.31 0.23
C ILE A 337 23.28 -6.36 1.22
N TYR A 338 22.35 -7.03 1.90
CA TYR A 338 22.71 -8.09 2.84
C TYR A 338 23.29 -9.28 2.09
N ALA A 339 24.53 -9.60 2.42
CA ALA A 339 25.17 -10.84 2.02
C ALA A 339 25.29 -11.74 3.26
N ASP A 340 24.64 -12.90 3.23
CA ASP A 340 24.92 -13.94 4.22
C ASP A 340 26.40 -14.28 4.06
N ARG A 341 27.23 -13.91 5.03
CA ARG A 341 28.59 -14.44 5.10
C ARG A 341 28.46 -15.86 5.63
N ILE A 342 28.32 -16.80 4.69
CA ILE A 342 28.41 -18.23 4.96
C ILE A 342 29.82 -18.53 5.48
#